data_899bb8c53b878bf21cec44ff975c9111
#
_entry.id   899bb8c53b878bf21cec44ff975c9111
#
_cell.length_a   1.000
_cell.length_b   1.000
_cell.length_c   1.000
_cell.angle_alpha   90.00
_cell.angle_beta   90.00
_cell.angle_gamma   90.00
#
_symmetry.space_group_name_H-M   'P 1'
#
loop_
_entity.id
_entity.type
_entity.pdbx_description
1 polymer ?
#
loop_
_entity_poly.entity_id
_entity_poly.type
_entity_poly.pdbx_seq_one_letter_code
_entity_poly.pdbx_strand_id
1 'polypeptide(L)'
;MIIPFLAYLPAYHIGASGVLSTVTAGLFLSRFTPTVLLPRAREMLTGFWTTVVFLLNAFIFVEVGVQFHQVELRLREYSLGQLVWWAGAVAAVCIVLRLAWTFAQALLPATNEPEHVDGKADWSHVMIVGWTGMRGGVSLAAAFAIPLETVAGPFPFRDLLIFITFVVLLATLVGQGGTLPFLIRALHVADDGAAEAEERLALATTAQAGLDRIDQLEREGVASHSILELHRRRLATRWAEFGETVPNPAAARATSQYREITKDLLGAQRASLIRLREDGKIDNTVLRRVQRLLDLQTIEMDLLGDTGHAEIEKA
;
A
#
# COMPACT_ATOMS: atom_id res chain seq x y z
N MET A 1 -13.19 -1.48 -13.21
CA MET A 1 -12.33 -1.85 -14.33
C MET A 1 -12.41 -0.88 -15.51
N ILE A 2 -13.57 -0.43 -15.93
CA ILE A 2 -13.75 0.43 -17.11
C ILE A 2 -13.31 1.88 -16.87
N ILE A 3 -13.32 2.35 -15.63
CA ILE A 3 -13.05 3.76 -15.26
C ILE A 3 -11.73 4.32 -15.79
N PRO A 4 -10.57 3.63 -15.71
CA PRO A 4 -9.33 4.15 -16.27
C PRO A 4 -9.42 4.40 -17.77
N PHE A 5 -10.09 3.51 -18.52
CA PHE A 5 -10.28 3.67 -19.96
C PHE A 5 -11.26 4.80 -20.30
N LEU A 6 -12.34 4.96 -19.49
CA LEU A 6 -13.27 6.07 -19.64
C LEU A 6 -12.63 7.43 -19.35
N ALA A 7 -11.62 7.48 -18.50
CA ALA A 7 -10.85 8.70 -18.26
C ALA A 7 -9.79 8.94 -19.34
N TYR A 8 -9.11 7.88 -19.78
CA TYR A 8 -8.01 7.97 -20.74
C TYR A 8 -8.48 8.33 -22.16
N LEU A 9 -9.44 7.57 -22.72
CA LEU A 9 -9.79 7.66 -24.14
C LEU A 9 -10.37 9.04 -24.54
N PRO A 10 -11.32 9.63 -23.81
CA PRO A 10 -11.82 10.95 -24.16
C PRO A 10 -10.75 12.03 -24.08
N ALA A 11 -9.90 12.00 -23.05
CA ALA A 11 -8.80 12.94 -22.90
C ALA A 11 -7.82 12.86 -24.08
N TYR A 12 -7.47 11.64 -24.48
CA TYR A 12 -6.61 11.40 -25.63
C TYR A 12 -7.23 11.93 -26.94
N HIS A 13 -8.53 11.70 -27.17
CA HIS A 13 -9.23 12.17 -28.37
C HIS A 13 -9.28 13.70 -28.51
N ILE A 14 -9.34 14.43 -27.42
CA ILE A 14 -9.30 15.91 -27.44
C ILE A 14 -7.87 16.48 -27.40
N GLY A 15 -6.84 15.63 -27.53
CA GLY A 15 -5.44 16.06 -27.51
C GLY A 15 -4.88 16.38 -26.12
N ALA A 16 -5.61 16.01 -25.05
CA ALA A 16 -5.13 16.16 -23.67
C ALA A 16 -4.37 14.89 -23.20
N SER A 17 -3.67 15.00 -22.06
CA SER A 17 -2.95 13.86 -21.49
C SER A 17 -3.90 12.83 -20.88
N GLY A 18 -4.05 11.68 -21.54
CA GLY A 18 -4.83 10.56 -21.03
C GLY A 18 -4.30 10.03 -19.68
N VAL A 19 -2.98 10.05 -19.47
CA VAL A 19 -2.35 9.64 -18.21
C VAL A 19 -2.76 10.56 -17.07
N LEU A 20 -2.65 11.87 -17.27
CA LEU A 20 -3.04 12.87 -16.26
C LEU A 20 -4.52 12.76 -15.92
N SER A 21 -5.38 12.60 -16.94
CA SER A 21 -6.81 12.37 -16.75
C SER A 21 -7.10 11.13 -15.89
N THR A 22 -6.43 10.02 -16.16
CA THR A 22 -6.60 8.77 -15.40
C THR A 22 -6.14 8.91 -13.96
N VAL A 23 -5.01 9.57 -13.72
CA VAL A 23 -4.49 9.83 -12.37
C VAL A 23 -5.47 10.72 -11.59
N THR A 24 -5.95 11.79 -12.21
CA THR A 24 -6.93 12.69 -11.58
C THR A 24 -8.24 11.97 -11.24
N ALA A 25 -8.75 11.15 -12.15
CA ALA A 25 -9.93 10.31 -11.90
C ALA A 25 -9.70 9.33 -10.74
N GLY A 26 -8.51 8.71 -10.67
CA GLY A 26 -8.14 7.81 -9.57
C GLY A 26 -8.10 8.51 -8.22
N LEU A 27 -7.46 9.68 -8.14
CA LEU A 27 -7.40 10.50 -6.93
C LEU A 27 -8.79 10.96 -6.48
N PHE A 28 -9.62 11.39 -7.43
CA PHE A 28 -10.99 11.78 -7.12
C PHE A 28 -11.82 10.63 -6.58
N LEU A 29 -11.77 9.47 -7.22
CA LEU A 29 -12.50 8.28 -6.80
C LEU A 29 -12.02 7.73 -5.46
N SER A 30 -10.72 7.78 -5.18
CA SER A 30 -10.15 7.29 -3.93
C SER A 30 -10.77 7.96 -2.71
N ARG A 31 -11.11 9.25 -2.82
CA ARG A 31 -11.76 10.02 -1.75
C ARG A 31 -13.16 9.49 -1.39
N PHE A 32 -13.90 8.95 -2.37
CA PHE A 32 -15.26 8.45 -2.18
C PHE A 32 -15.31 6.94 -1.94
N THR A 33 -14.25 6.22 -2.22
CA THR A 33 -14.16 4.77 -2.04
C THR A 33 -14.59 4.29 -0.65
N PRO A 34 -14.17 4.94 0.47
CA PRO A 34 -14.56 4.51 1.81
C PRO A 34 -16.07 4.61 2.08
N THR A 35 -16.76 5.56 1.46
CA THR A 35 -18.17 5.85 1.72
C THR A 35 -19.12 5.17 0.76
N VAL A 36 -18.71 4.96 -0.50
CA VAL A 36 -19.59 4.43 -1.57
C VAL A 36 -19.50 2.91 -1.70
N LEU A 37 -18.31 2.33 -1.49
CA LEU A 37 -18.12 0.90 -1.68
C LEU A 37 -18.49 0.11 -0.43
N LEU A 38 -19.27 -0.96 -0.64
CA LEU A 38 -19.50 -1.97 0.39
C LEU A 38 -18.16 -2.59 0.84
N PRO A 39 -18.00 -2.93 2.14
CA PRO A 39 -16.76 -3.48 2.69
C PRO A 39 -16.19 -4.65 1.88
N ARG A 40 -17.07 -5.60 1.53
CA ARG A 40 -16.72 -6.78 0.73
C ARG A 40 -16.21 -6.44 -0.68
N ALA A 41 -16.77 -5.40 -1.31
CA ALA A 41 -16.33 -4.94 -2.61
C ALA A 41 -14.96 -4.26 -2.54
N ARG A 42 -14.67 -3.52 -1.46
CA ARG A 42 -13.35 -2.90 -1.23
C ARG A 42 -12.26 -3.95 -1.12
N GLU A 43 -12.46 -4.97 -0.29
CA GLU A 43 -11.49 -6.04 -0.08
C GLU A 43 -11.18 -6.78 -1.40
N MET A 44 -12.24 -7.18 -2.13
CA MET A 44 -12.07 -7.82 -3.44
C MET A 44 -11.35 -6.94 -4.46
N LEU A 45 -11.65 -5.63 -4.49
CA LEU A 45 -11.01 -4.68 -5.39
C LEU A 45 -9.55 -4.48 -5.05
N THR A 46 -9.19 -4.38 -3.76
CA THR A 46 -7.80 -4.21 -3.32
C THR A 46 -6.95 -5.40 -3.76
N GLY A 47 -7.36 -6.63 -3.44
CA GLY A 47 -6.63 -7.84 -3.85
C GLY A 47 -6.53 -7.97 -5.38
N PHE A 48 -7.61 -7.67 -6.09
CA PHE A 48 -7.65 -7.67 -7.55
C PHE A 48 -6.65 -6.65 -8.13
N TRP A 49 -6.69 -5.39 -7.68
CA TRP A 49 -5.79 -4.35 -8.19
C TRP A 49 -4.33 -4.63 -7.88
N THR A 50 -4.02 -5.17 -6.72
CA THR A 50 -2.65 -5.60 -6.39
C THR A 50 -2.13 -6.60 -7.42
N THR A 51 -2.95 -7.61 -7.76
CA THR A 51 -2.58 -8.60 -8.76
C THR A 51 -2.45 -8.00 -10.16
N VAL A 52 -3.40 -7.15 -10.57
CA VAL A 52 -3.37 -6.49 -11.89
C VAL A 52 -2.15 -5.59 -12.03
N VAL A 53 -1.83 -4.78 -11.04
CA VAL A 53 -0.66 -3.89 -11.05
C VAL A 53 0.62 -4.71 -11.13
N PHE A 54 0.72 -5.81 -10.37
CA PHE A 54 1.87 -6.72 -10.46
C PHE A 54 2.03 -7.29 -11.87
N LEU A 55 0.96 -7.81 -12.48
CA LEU A 55 1.00 -8.36 -13.83
C LEU A 55 1.33 -7.31 -14.90
N LEU A 56 0.77 -6.10 -14.78
CA LEU A 56 1.07 -5.01 -15.70
C LEU A 56 2.53 -4.57 -15.60
N ASN A 57 3.07 -4.47 -14.40
CA ASN A 57 4.49 -4.17 -14.21
C ASN A 57 5.37 -5.28 -14.81
N ALA A 58 5.06 -6.55 -14.54
CA ALA A 58 5.79 -7.67 -15.11
C ALA A 58 5.74 -7.63 -16.66
N PHE A 59 4.57 -7.37 -17.24
CA PHE A 59 4.40 -7.24 -18.68
C PHE A 59 5.26 -6.11 -19.28
N ILE A 60 5.25 -4.92 -18.64
CA ILE A 60 6.08 -3.79 -19.09
C ILE A 60 7.57 -4.18 -19.07
N PHE A 61 8.05 -4.86 -18.02
CA PHE A 61 9.46 -5.28 -17.96
C PHE A 61 9.82 -6.32 -19.03
N VAL A 62 8.92 -7.26 -19.31
CA VAL A 62 9.12 -8.24 -20.40
C VAL A 62 9.17 -7.55 -21.75
N GLU A 63 8.24 -6.64 -22.02
CA GLU A 63 8.18 -5.88 -23.28
C GLU A 63 9.46 -5.08 -23.51
N VAL A 64 9.97 -4.46 -22.45
CA VAL A 64 11.26 -3.75 -22.48
C VAL A 64 12.40 -4.68 -22.78
N GLY A 65 12.46 -5.83 -22.12
CA GLY A 65 13.52 -6.84 -22.37
C GLY A 65 13.55 -7.29 -23.82
N VAL A 66 12.40 -7.51 -24.42
CA VAL A 66 12.27 -7.89 -25.84
C VAL A 66 12.73 -6.77 -26.77
N GLN A 67 12.32 -5.52 -26.49
CA GLN A 67 12.67 -4.38 -27.34
C GLN A 67 14.12 -3.93 -27.16
N PHE A 68 14.71 -4.17 -25.99
CA PHE A 68 16.09 -3.73 -25.69
C PHE A 68 17.12 -4.25 -26.70
N HIS A 69 16.99 -5.48 -27.14
CA HIS A 69 17.88 -6.06 -28.15
C HIS A 69 17.83 -5.30 -29.49
N GLN A 70 16.64 -4.85 -29.91
CA GLN A 70 16.50 -4.07 -31.14
C GLN A 70 17.08 -2.66 -31.00
N VAL A 71 16.89 -2.04 -29.83
CA VAL A 71 17.46 -0.73 -29.49
C VAL A 71 18.99 -0.79 -29.50
N GLU A 72 19.57 -1.84 -28.91
CA GLU A 72 21.02 -2.07 -28.92
C GLU A 72 21.59 -2.17 -30.33
N LEU A 73 20.92 -2.90 -31.23
CA LEU A 73 21.35 -3.03 -32.60
C LEU A 73 21.38 -1.70 -33.39
N ARG A 74 20.45 -0.79 -33.06
CA ARG A 74 20.34 0.52 -33.71
C ARG A 74 21.32 1.55 -33.12
N LEU A 75 21.80 1.32 -31.91
CA LEU A 75 22.76 2.19 -31.21
C LEU A 75 24.23 1.81 -31.46
N ARG A 76 24.52 0.90 -32.37
CA ARG A 76 25.89 0.45 -32.71
C ARG A 76 26.82 1.57 -33.21
N GLU A 77 26.27 2.69 -33.66
CA GLU A 77 27.04 3.87 -34.05
C GLU A 77 27.69 4.58 -32.85
N TYR A 78 27.18 4.35 -31.64
CA TYR A 78 27.71 4.93 -30.40
C TYR A 78 28.59 3.94 -29.67
N SER A 79 29.68 4.41 -29.09
CA SER A 79 30.49 3.55 -28.22
C SER A 79 29.74 3.25 -26.90
N LEU A 80 29.93 2.04 -26.37
CA LEU A 80 29.36 1.65 -25.08
C LEU A 80 29.71 2.64 -23.95
N GLY A 81 30.92 3.18 -23.95
CA GLY A 81 31.38 4.18 -23.00
C GLY A 81 30.57 5.48 -23.07
N GLN A 82 30.21 5.94 -24.28
CA GLN A 82 29.34 7.13 -24.46
C GLN A 82 27.93 6.89 -23.96
N LEU A 83 27.35 5.74 -24.29
CA LEU A 83 26.01 5.37 -23.86
C LEU A 83 25.89 5.27 -22.34
N VAL A 84 26.85 4.60 -21.70
CA VAL A 84 26.92 4.49 -20.24
C VAL A 84 27.14 5.85 -19.58
N TRP A 85 27.99 6.69 -20.17
CA TRP A 85 28.23 8.05 -19.68
C TRP A 85 26.97 8.93 -19.72
N TRP A 86 26.26 8.96 -20.86
CA TRP A 86 25.05 9.76 -20.98
C TRP A 86 23.94 9.26 -20.07
N ALA A 87 23.70 7.94 -20.04
CA ALA A 87 22.70 7.34 -19.18
C ALA A 87 23.04 7.54 -17.69
N GLY A 88 24.31 7.37 -17.31
CA GLY A 88 24.80 7.61 -15.96
C GLY A 88 24.69 9.07 -15.53
N ALA A 89 25.02 10.02 -16.43
CA ALA A 89 24.85 11.44 -16.16
C ALA A 89 23.38 11.81 -15.94
N VAL A 90 22.47 11.32 -16.78
CA VAL A 90 21.02 11.56 -16.61
C VAL A 90 20.53 10.93 -15.32
N ALA A 91 20.94 9.69 -15.01
CA ALA A 91 20.56 9.04 -13.76
C ALA A 91 21.04 9.82 -12.53
N ALA A 92 22.32 10.27 -12.55
CA ALA A 92 22.90 11.08 -11.48
C ALA A 92 22.15 12.40 -11.30
N VAL A 93 21.82 13.11 -12.39
CA VAL A 93 21.04 14.36 -12.35
C VAL A 93 19.65 14.10 -11.76
N CYS A 94 18.96 13.02 -12.17
CA CYS A 94 17.66 12.68 -11.63
C CYS A 94 17.70 12.41 -10.12
N ILE A 95 18.72 11.67 -9.65
CA ILE A 95 18.89 11.35 -8.23
C ILE A 95 19.24 12.62 -7.43
N VAL A 96 20.21 13.39 -7.89
CA VAL A 96 20.62 14.63 -7.22
C VAL A 96 19.51 15.65 -7.16
N LEU A 97 18.77 15.85 -8.25
CA LEU A 97 17.65 16.79 -8.30
C LEU A 97 16.51 16.34 -7.37
N ARG A 98 16.24 15.06 -7.28
CA ARG A 98 15.26 14.49 -6.35
C ARG A 98 15.66 14.73 -4.90
N LEU A 99 16.93 14.42 -4.54
CA LEU A 99 17.45 14.69 -3.21
C LEU A 99 17.39 16.19 -2.89
N ALA A 100 17.91 17.03 -3.78
CA ALA A 100 17.87 18.48 -3.60
C ALA A 100 16.43 19.02 -3.37
N TRP A 101 15.47 18.49 -4.12
CA TRP A 101 14.07 18.86 -3.95
C TRP A 101 13.51 18.42 -2.59
N THR A 102 13.77 17.18 -2.17
CA THR A 102 13.31 16.67 -0.88
C THR A 102 13.92 17.45 0.28
N PHE A 103 15.24 17.74 0.21
CA PHE A 103 15.90 18.58 1.20
C PHE A 103 15.37 20.03 1.20
N ALA A 104 15.06 20.58 0.03
CA ALA A 104 14.49 21.93 -0.08
C ALA A 104 13.08 21.99 0.55
N GLN A 105 12.25 20.96 0.35
CA GLN A 105 10.94 20.89 0.98
C GLN A 105 11.03 20.79 2.51
N ALA A 106 11.98 20.02 3.04
CA ALA A 106 12.19 19.89 4.48
C ALA A 106 12.63 21.20 5.17
N LEU A 107 13.14 22.17 4.41
CA LEU A 107 13.48 23.50 4.90
C LEU A 107 12.29 24.47 4.95
N LEU A 108 11.14 24.11 4.35
CA LEU A 108 9.94 24.95 4.35
C LEU A 108 9.14 24.75 5.64
N PRO A 109 8.91 25.80 6.45
CA PRO A 109 8.30 25.64 7.80
C PRO A 109 6.78 25.35 7.79
N ALA A 110 6.18 25.07 6.64
CA ALA A 110 4.72 25.05 6.47
C ALA A 110 4.10 23.66 6.39
N THR A 111 4.84 22.57 6.61
CA THR A 111 4.30 21.22 6.42
C THR A 111 4.18 20.51 7.77
N ASN A 112 2.94 20.16 8.15
CA ASN A 112 2.65 19.14 9.15
C ASN A 112 2.97 17.74 8.58
N GLU A 113 4.17 17.58 8.00
CA GLU A 113 4.59 16.35 7.37
C GLU A 113 5.29 15.46 8.40
N PRO A 114 5.18 14.13 8.30
CA PRO A 114 5.83 13.18 9.22
C PRO A 114 7.37 13.27 9.22
N GLU A 115 7.93 14.11 8.35
CA GLU A 115 9.36 14.39 8.28
C GLU A 115 9.85 15.35 9.39
N HIS A 116 8.93 15.92 10.21
CA HIS A 116 9.27 16.85 11.29
C HIS A 116 8.94 16.24 12.64
N VAL A 117 9.97 15.89 13.40
CA VAL A 117 9.87 15.50 14.80
C VAL A 117 10.10 16.74 15.67
N ASP A 118 9.18 17.07 16.54
CA ASP A 118 9.22 18.27 17.41
C ASP A 118 9.43 19.60 16.64
N GLY A 119 8.88 19.69 15.41
CA GLY A 119 9.00 20.89 14.57
C GLY A 119 10.38 21.08 13.93
N LYS A 120 11.25 20.08 13.99
CA LYS A 120 12.56 20.05 13.31
C LYS A 120 12.59 18.93 12.29
N ALA A 121 13.19 19.21 11.14
CA ALA A 121 13.36 18.21 10.10
C ALA A 121 14.25 17.05 10.60
N ASP A 122 13.73 15.82 10.53
CA ASP A 122 14.54 14.62 10.70
C ASP A 122 15.30 14.33 9.40
N TRP A 123 16.57 14.72 9.36
CA TRP A 123 17.41 14.55 8.18
C TRP A 123 17.59 13.10 7.74
N SER A 124 17.47 12.14 8.66
CA SER A 124 17.52 10.72 8.35
C SER A 124 16.28 10.29 7.56
N HIS A 125 15.10 10.72 7.99
CA HIS A 125 13.85 10.53 7.28
C HIS A 125 13.85 11.20 5.90
N VAL A 126 14.23 12.48 5.84
CA VAL A 126 14.35 13.24 4.59
C VAL A 126 15.25 12.54 3.59
N MET A 127 16.39 12.01 4.04
CA MET A 127 17.33 11.26 3.19
C MET A 127 16.70 9.98 2.65
N ILE A 128 15.98 9.21 3.48
CA ILE A 128 15.30 7.98 3.05
C ILE A 128 14.19 8.30 2.04
N VAL A 129 13.33 9.29 2.31
CA VAL A 129 12.26 9.70 1.39
C VAL A 129 12.84 10.17 0.05
N GLY A 130 13.91 10.95 0.09
CA GLY A 130 14.63 11.35 -1.12
C GLY A 130 15.19 10.16 -1.89
N TRP A 131 15.82 9.20 -1.19
CA TRP A 131 16.44 8.02 -1.79
C TRP A 131 15.39 7.04 -2.36
N THR A 132 14.23 6.90 -1.76
CA THR A 132 13.13 6.03 -2.23
C THR A 132 12.43 6.52 -3.50
N GLY A 133 12.84 7.65 -4.07
CA GLY A 133 12.28 8.22 -5.30
C GLY A 133 12.54 7.41 -6.57
N MET A 134 12.42 6.08 -6.48
CA MET A 134 12.64 5.16 -7.61
C MET A 134 11.67 5.43 -8.76
N ARG A 135 12.17 5.34 -9.99
CA ARG A 135 11.35 5.50 -11.21
C ARG A 135 10.62 4.20 -11.52
N GLY A 136 9.32 4.31 -11.78
CA GLY A 136 8.48 3.16 -12.11
C GLY A 136 8.25 2.98 -13.61
N GLY A 137 7.53 1.94 -14.00
CA GLY A 137 7.21 1.59 -15.38
C GLY A 137 6.50 2.69 -16.18
N VAL A 138 5.88 3.68 -15.52
CA VAL A 138 5.22 4.81 -16.17
C VAL A 138 6.19 5.64 -17.03
N SER A 139 7.43 5.87 -16.54
CA SER A 139 8.46 6.62 -17.30
C SER A 139 8.85 5.89 -18.57
N LEU A 140 8.89 4.57 -18.50
CA LEU A 140 9.23 3.72 -19.63
C LEU A 140 8.08 3.62 -20.64
N ALA A 141 6.84 3.48 -20.15
CA ALA A 141 5.65 3.55 -20.99
C ALA A 141 5.57 4.88 -21.74
N ALA A 142 5.91 6.00 -21.08
CA ALA A 142 6.00 7.30 -21.72
C ALA A 142 7.11 7.37 -22.79
N ALA A 143 8.26 6.75 -22.56
CA ALA A 143 9.33 6.68 -23.56
C ALA A 143 8.93 5.86 -24.78
N PHE A 144 8.20 4.76 -24.61
CA PHE A 144 7.66 3.99 -25.73
C PHE A 144 6.53 4.69 -26.48
N ALA A 145 5.79 5.57 -25.82
CA ALA A 145 4.75 6.37 -26.45
C ALA A 145 5.31 7.46 -27.39
N ILE A 146 6.62 7.71 -27.42
CA ILE A 146 7.25 8.61 -28.40
C ILE A 146 6.98 8.07 -29.81
N PRO A 147 6.37 8.87 -30.72
CA PRO A 147 6.01 8.41 -32.05
C PRO A 147 7.26 8.01 -32.85
N LEU A 148 7.08 7.06 -33.78
CA LEU A 148 8.16 6.61 -34.67
C LEU A 148 8.52 7.71 -35.70
N GLU A 149 7.51 8.46 -36.14
CA GLU A 149 7.62 9.47 -37.18
C GLU A 149 6.99 10.77 -36.72
N THR A 150 7.55 11.86 -37.16
CA THR A 150 7.01 13.22 -37.05
C THR A 150 6.69 13.76 -38.45
N VAL A 151 6.03 14.91 -38.50
CA VAL A 151 5.76 15.61 -39.79
C VAL A 151 7.04 15.88 -40.57
N ALA A 152 8.18 15.98 -39.92
CA ALA A 152 9.49 16.26 -40.53
C ALA A 152 10.33 14.99 -40.82
N GLY A 153 9.80 13.77 -40.56
CA GLY A 153 10.51 12.51 -40.72
C GLY A 153 10.62 11.69 -39.42
N PRO A 154 11.52 10.69 -39.39
CA PRO A 154 11.72 9.86 -38.21
C PRO A 154 12.02 10.69 -36.96
N PHE A 155 11.49 10.29 -35.80
CA PHE A 155 11.75 11.02 -34.57
C PHE A 155 13.26 10.93 -34.19
N PRO A 156 13.96 12.07 -34.06
CA PRO A 156 15.40 12.07 -33.83
C PRO A 156 15.73 11.48 -32.45
N PHE A 157 16.75 10.64 -32.40
CA PHE A 157 17.29 10.04 -31.15
C PHE A 157 16.28 9.21 -30.33
N ARG A 158 15.14 8.77 -30.90
CA ARG A 158 14.12 8.02 -30.20
C ARG A 158 14.69 6.80 -29.47
N ASP A 159 15.48 5.99 -30.16
CA ASP A 159 16.09 4.78 -29.59
C ASP A 159 17.07 5.09 -28.45
N LEU A 160 17.81 6.20 -28.57
CA LEU A 160 18.69 6.70 -27.50
C LEU A 160 17.89 7.14 -26.26
N LEU A 161 16.78 7.83 -26.43
CA LEU A 161 15.91 8.24 -25.33
C LEU A 161 15.32 7.03 -24.59
N ILE A 162 14.88 6.01 -25.33
CA ILE A 162 14.37 4.76 -24.74
C ILE A 162 15.49 4.05 -23.96
N PHE A 163 16.70 3.96 -24.53
CA PHE A 163 17.86 3.36 -23.88
C PHE A 163 18.20 4.09 -22.57
N ILE A 164 18.34 5.41 -22.61
CA ILE A 164 18.65 6.22 -21.44
C ILE A 164 17.57 6.03 -20.35
N THR A 165 16.29 6.07 -20.74
CA THR A 165 15.16 5.87 -19.81
C THR A 165 15.24 4.50 -19.14
N PHE A 166 15.55 3.46 -19.90
CA PHE A 166 15.71 2.10 -19.38
C PHE A 166 16.87 2.01 -18.38
N VAL A 167 18.04 2.56 -18.72
CA VAL A 167 19.22 2.54 -17.83
C VAL A 167 18.95 3.34 -16.55
N VAL A 168 18.30 4.50 -16.65
CA VAL A 168 17.90 5.29 -15.49
C VAL A 168 16.94 4.51 -14.59
N LEU A 169 15.95 3.83 -15.18
CA LEU A 169 15.01 2.98 -14.45
C LEU A 169 15.75 1.84 -13.74
N LEU A 170 16.64 1.15 -14.45
CA LEU A 170 17.43 0.05 -13.89
C LEU A 170 18.36 0.54 -12.77
N ALA A 171 19.05 1.65 -12.98
CA ALA A 171 19.95 2.25 -11.98
C ALA A 171 19.18 2.69 -10.71
N THR A 172 17.99 3.27 -10.86
CA THR A 172 17.17 3.67 -9.72
C THR A 172 16.50 2.48 -9.03
N LEU A 173 15.98 1.52 -9.78
CA LEU A 173 15.28 0.37 -9.20
C LEU A 173 16.26 -0.59 -8.50
N VAL A 174 17.35 -0.96 -9.18
CA VAL A 174 18.35 -1.90 -8.66
C VAL A 174 19.35 -1.19 -7.74
N GLY A 175 19.85 -0.04 -8.14
CA GLY A 175 20.84 0.72 -7.39
C GLY A 175 20.26 1.31 -6.10
N GLN A 176 19.24 2.14 -6.19
CA GLN A 176 18.62 2.74 -5.01
C GLN A 176 17.83 1.69 -4.19
N GLY A 177 17.04 0.82 -4.85
CA GLY A 177 16.29 -0.23 -4.16
C GLY A 177 17.19 -1.23 -3.43
N GLY A 178 18.27 -1.68 -4.06
CA GLY A 178 19.25 -2.61 -3.47
C GLY A 178 20.05 -2.01 -2.31
N THR A 179 20.31 -0.70 -2.35
CA THR A 179 21.07 0.01 -1.30
C THR A 179 20.16 0.52 -0.17
N LEU A 180 18.85 0.57 -0.34
CA LEU A 180 17.91 1.10 0.65
C LEU A 180 18.00 0.40 2.02
N PRO A 181 18.02 -0.95 2.12
CA PRO A 181 18.14 -1.63 3.42
C PRO A 181 19.44 -1.28 4.15
N PHE A 182 20.52 -1.07 3.40
CA PHE A 182 21.80 -0.63 3.97
C PHE A 182 21.71 0.82 4.47
N LEU A 183 21.06 1.71 3.70
CA LEU A 183 20.89 3.11 4.07
C LEU A 183 20.06 3.26 5.36
N ILE A 184 18.94 2.52 5.48
CA ILE A 184 18.09 2.51 6.67
C ILE A 184 18.90 2.11 7.91
N ARG A 185 19.70 1.04 7.80
CA ARG A 185 20.55 0.59 8.91
C ARG A 185 21.64 1.61 9.24
N ALA A 186 22.26 2.22 8.24
CA ALA A 186 23.35 3.19 8.44
C ALA A 186 22.87 4.50 9.08
N LEU A 187 21.65 4.91 8.79
CA LEU A 187 21.01 6.11 9.35
C LEU A 187 20.39 5.86 10.73
N HIS A 188 20.38 4.60 11.21
CA HIS A 188 19.79 4.22 12.49
C HIS A 188 18.36 4.75 12.66
N VAL A 189 17.59 4.78 11.57
CA VAL A 189 16.19 5.19 11.65
C VAL A 189 15.46 4.08 12.37
N ALA A 190 15.14 4.35 13.64
CA ALA A 190 14.24 3.53 14.41
C ALA A 190 12.81 3.80 13.93
N ASP A 191 11.99 2.78 13.98
CA ASP A 191 10.55 2.96 13.88
C ASP A 191 10.13 3.80 15.10
N ASP A 192 9.60 4.99 14.84
CA ASP A 192 9.15 5.91 15.89
C ASP A 192 7.80 5.48 16.49
N GLY A 193 7.20 4.41 15.96
CA GLY A 193 5.88 3.92 16.37
C GLY A 193 4.75 4.89 16.06
N ALA A 194 5.00 5.91 15.23
CA ALA A 194 4.00 6.94 14.92
C ALA A 194 2.80 6.33 14.18
N ALA A 195 3.05 5.40 13.26
CA ALA A 195 1.99 4.71 12.52
C ALA A 195 1.11 3.86 13.44
N GLU A 196 1.72 3.13 14.37
CA GLU A 196 1.01 2.34 15.37
C GLU A 196 0.27 3.23 16.38
N ALA A 197 0.84 4.39 16.74
CA ALA A 197 0.18 5.35 17.61
C ALA A 197 -1.05 5.98 16.92
N GLU A 198 -0.94 6.32 15.63
CA GLU A 198 -2.06 6.82 14.83
C GLU A 198 -3.16 5.76 14.68
N GLU A 199 -2.80 4.52 14.41
CA GLU A 199 -3.74 3.40 14.30
C GLU A 199 -4.46 3.17 15.64
N ARG A 200 -3.73 3.14 16.76
CA ARG A 200 -4.30 3.04 18.12
C ARG A 200 -5.27 4.18 18.40
N LEU A 201 -4.90 5.41 18.08
CA LEU A 201 -5.76 6.57 18.23
C LEU A 201 -7.05 6.44 17.41
N ALA A 202 -6.94 6.00 16.16
CA ALA A 202 -8.09 5.79 15.28
C ALA A 202 -9.02 4.69 15.81
N LEU A 203 -8.47 3.56 16.26
CA LEU A 203 -9.22 2.46 16.85
C LEU A 203 -9.90 2.88 18.17
N ALA A 204 -9.19 3.58 19.04
CA ALA A 204 -9.75 4.10 20.29
C ALA A 204 -10.89 5.10 20.03
N THR A 205 -10.68 6.04 19.11
CA THR A 205 -11.68 7.05 18.74
C THR A 205 -12.93 6.41 18.14
N THR A 206 -12.77 5.40 17.30
CA THR A 206 -13.91 4.67 16.69
C THR A 206 -14.66 3.82 17.72
N ALA A 207 -13.96 3.21 18.68
CA ALA A 207 -14.58 2.47 19.77
C ALA A 207 -15.38 3.41 20.68
N GLN A 208 -14.84 4.59 21.02
CA GLN A 208 -15.54 5.59 21.82
C GLN A 208 -16.81 6.07 21.10
N ALA A 209 -16.74 6.39 19.81
CA ALA A 209 -17.91 6.78 19.04
C ALA A 209 -19.00 5.67 19.02
N GLY A 210 -18.58 4.40 19.04
CA GLY A 210 -19.49 3.27 19.20
C GLY A 210 -20.18 3.23 20.56
N LEU A 211 -19.43 3.49 21.65
CA LEU A 211 -19.96 3.55 23.01
C LEU A 211 -20.98 4.70 23.15
N ASP A 212 -20.62 5.89 22.66
CA ASP A 212 -21.51 7.06 22.68
C ASP A 212 -22.83 6.77 21.93
N ARG A 213 -22.77 6.02 20.83
CA ARG A 213 -23.96 5.62 20.08
C ARG A 213 -24.80 4.60 20.85
N ILE A 214 -24.19 3.68 21.58
CA ILE A 214 -24.92 2.76 22.47
C ILE A 214 -25.68 3.52 23.55
N ASP A 215 -25.06 4.51 24.19
CA ASP A 215 -25.69 5.33 25.21
C ASP A 215 -26.85 6.16 24.65
N GLN A 216 -26.75 6.57 23.38
CA GLN A 216 -27.85 7.23 22.68
C GLN A 216 -28.99 6.25 22.40
N LEU A 217 -28.72 5.04 21.89
CA LEU A 217 -29.73 4.01 21.62
C LEU A 217 -30.46 3.55 22.90
N GLU A 218 -29.75 3.53 24.04
CA GLU A 218 -30.33 3.23 25.35
C GLU A 218 -31.33 4.32 25.77
N ARG A 219 -30.98 5.59 25.58
CA ARG A 219 -31.90 6.74 25.86
C ARG A 219 -33.09 6.76 24.91
N GLU A 220 -32.93 6.35 23.65
CA GLU A 220 -33.99 6.24 22.64
C GLU A 220 -34.89 5.03 22.86
N GLY A 221 -34.52 4.08 23.74
CA GLY A 221 -35.30 2.87 24.02
C GLY A 221 -35.42 1.90 22.83
N VAL A 222 -34.50 1.94 21.89
CA VAL A 222 -34.59 1.19 20.62
C VAL A 222 -34.28 -0.29 20.79
N ALA A 223 -33.47 -0.67 21.80
CA ALA A 223 -33.09 -2.06 22.03
C ALA A 223 -33.11 -2.45 23.52
N SER A 224 -33.21 -3.76 23.81
CA SER A 224 -33.18 -4.25 25.18
C SER A 224 -31.79 -3.99 25.81
N HIS A 225 -31.81 -3.68 27.11
CA HIS A 225 -30.57 -3.43 27.88
C HIS A 225 -29.54 -4.57 27.75
N SER A 226 -29.99 -5.84 27.70
CA SER A 226 -29.10 -7.00 27.56
C SER A 226 -28.33 -7.02 26.23
N ILE A 227 -28.96 -6.60 25.14
CA ILE A 227 -28.30 -6.51 23.82
C ILE A 227 -27.29 -5.35 23.81
N LEU A 228 -27.68 -4.19 24.33
CA LEU A 228 -26.79 -3.02 24.41
C LEU A 228 -25.58 -3.32 25.30
N GLU A 229 -25.77 -3.98 26.44
CA GLU A 229 -24.69 -4.38 27.34
C GLU A 229 -23.70 -5.35 26.70
N LEU A 230 -24.19 -6.31 25.89
CA LEU A 230 -23.30 -7.19 25.13
C LEU A 230 -22.39 -6.43 24.16
N HIS A 231 -22.94 -5.45 23.44
CA HIS A 231 -22.17 -4.61 22.53
C HIS A 231 -21.25 -3.66 23.30
N ARG A 232 -21.70 -3.09 24.42
CA ARG A 232 -20.88 -2.23 25.30
C ARG A 232 -19.64 -2.99 25.79
N ARG A 233 -19.79 -4.22 26.27
CA ARG A 233 -18.66 -5.05 26.71
C ARG A 233 -17.65 -5.30 25.60
N ARG A 234 -18.11 -5.63 24.39
CA ARG A 234 -17.22 -5.83 23.23
C ARG A 234 -16.43 -4.57 22.88
N LEU A 235 -17.07 -3.41 22.85
CA LEU A 235 -16.42 -2.14 22.53
C LEU A 235 -15.50 -1.68 23.68
N ALA A 236 -15.91 -1.86 24.95
CA ALA A 236 -15.09 -1.53 26.11
C ALA A 236 -13.82 -2.38 26.17
N THR A 237 -13.87 -3.66 25.78
CA THR A 237 -12.67 -4.51 25.67
C THR A 237 -11.72 -3.95 24.59
N ARG A 238 -12.25 -3.57 23.44
CA ARG A 238 -11.46 -2.91 22.38
C ARG A 238 -10.88 -1.57 22.83
N TRP A 239 -11.66 -0.77 23.56
CA TRP A 239 -11.19 0.49 24.12
C TRP A 239 -10.04 0.28 25.10
N ALA A 240 -10.16 -0.66 26.04
CA ALA A 240 -9.12 -0.98 27.02
C ALA A 240 -7.84 -1.51 26.34
N GLU A 241 -7.98 -2.23 25.21
CA GLU A 241 -6.87 -2.78 24.43
C GLU A 241 -6.07 -1.68 23.70
N PHE A 242 -6.73 -0.63 23.21
CA PHE A 242 -6.11 0.41 22.36
C PHE A 242 -6.03 1.79 23.03
N GLY A 243 -6.81 2.05 24.07
CA GLY A 243 -6.93 3.37 24.72
C GLY A 243 -5.90 3.64 25.82
N GLU A 244 -5.24 2.62 26.37
CA GLU A 244 -4.22 2.78 27.40
C GLU A 244 -2.84 3.02 26.77
N THR A 245 -2.22 4.15 27.14
CA THR A 245 -0.89 4.57 26.66
C THR A 245 0.24 3.71 27.27
N VAL A 246 -0.06 2.92 28.30
CA VAL A 246 0.88 2.01 28.97
C VAL A 246 0.31 0.60 28.90
N PRO A 247 1.04 -0.37 28.32
CA PRO A 247 0.59 -1.76 28.26
C PRO A 247 0.37 -2.30 29.66
N ASN A 248 -0.89 -2.58 30.01
CA ASN A 248 -1.20 -3.29 31.26
C ASN A 248 -0.83 -4.76 31.08
N PRO A 249 0.21 -5.29 31.77
CA PRO A 249 0.66 -6.67 31.58
C PRO A 249 -0.43 -7.71 31.90
N ALA A 250 -1.41 -7.36 32.74
CA ALA A 250 -2.53 -8.24 33.06
C ALA A 250 -3.55 -8.27 31.92
N ALA A 251 -3.83 -7.11 31.30
CA ALA A 251 -4.70 -7.03 30.13
C ALA A 251 -4.08 -7.75 28.92
N ALA A 252 -2.79 -7.56 28.65
CA ALA A 252 -2.07 -8.25 27.58
C ALA A 252 -2.10 -9.79 27.74
N ARG A 253 -1.93 -10.30 28.96
CA ARG A 253 -2.05 -11.74 29.25
C ARG A 253 -3.47 -12.27 29.03
N ALA A 254 -4.49 -11.51 29.47
CA ALA A 254 -5.89 -11.89 29.25
C ALA A 254 -6.25 -11.92 27.77
N THR A 255 -5.77 -10.98 26.99
CA THR A 255 -5.95 -10.94 25.52
C THR A 255 -5.24 -12.11 24.84
N SER A 256 -4.01 -12.43 25.22
CA SER A 256 -3.26 -13.58 24.70
C SER A 256 -3.99 -14.90 25.02
N GLN A 257 -4.45 -15.09 26.25
CA GLN A 257 -5.20 -16.27 26.66
C GLN A 257 -6.55 -16.36 25.92
N TYR A 258 -7.26 -15.26 25.74
CA TYR A 258 -8.50 -15.21 24.96
C TYR A 258 -8.28 -15.66 23.51
N ARG A 259 -7.18 -15.21 22.88
CA ARG A 259 -6.82 -15.62 21.51
C ARG A 259 -6.52 -17.11 21.43
N GLU A 260 -5.74 -17.63 22.35
CA GLU A 260 -5.38 -19.06 22.38
C GLU A 260 -6.64 -19.92 22.51
N ILE A 261 -7.52 -19.58 23.44
CA ILE A 261 -8.81 -20.26 23.61
C ILE A 261 -9.67 -20.14 22.35
N THR A 262 -9.74 -18.96 21.74
CA THR A 262 -10.55 -18.74 20.52
C THR A 262 -10.01 -19.56 19.35
N LYS A 263 -8.67 -19.65 19.18
CA LYS A 263 -8.04 -20.52 18.17
C LYS A 263 -8.41 -21.99 18.36
N ASP A 264 -8.36 -22.47 19.59
CA ASP A 264 -8.72 -23.86 19.94
C ASP A 264 -10.20 -24.13 19.64
N LEU A 265 -11.09 -23.21 20.04
CA LEU A 265 -12.54 -23.32 19.74
C LEU A 265 -12.83 -23.34 18.24
N LEU A 266 -12.18 -22.47 17.46
CA LEU A 266 -12.33 -22.44 16.00
C LEU A 266 -11.78 -23.73 15.37
N GLY A 267 -10.67 -24.28 15.91
CA GLY A 267 -10.15 -25.57 15.52
C GLY A 267 -11.14 -26.72 15.73
N ALA A 268 -11.76 -26.75 16.89
CA ALA A 268 -12.77 -27.75 17.22
C ALA A 268 -14.02 -27.63 16.31
N GLN A 269 -14.46 -26.42 16.02
CA GLN A 269 -15.58 -26.16 15.10
C GLN A 269 -15.27 -26.62 13.68
N ARG A 270 -14.04 -26.33 13.16
CA ARG A 270 -13.59 -26.81 11.84
C ARG A 270 -13.56 -28.33 11.77
N ALA A 271 -13.01 -28.98 12.80
CA ALA A 271 -12.97 -30.44 12.87
C ALA A 271 -14.37 -31.07 12.88
N SER A 272 -15.31 -30.46 13.59
CA SER A 272 -16.72 -30.88 13.59
C SER A 272 -17.37 -30.72 12.22
N LEU A 273 -17.11 -29.61 11.55
CA LEU A 273 -17.64 -29.32 10.21
C LEU A 273 -17.14 -30.34 9.18
N ILE A 274 -15.87 -30.72 9.24
CA ILE A 274 -15.28 -31.74 8.36
C ILE A 274 -15.96 -33.10 8.61
N ARG A 275 -16.13 -33.53 9.88
CA ARG A 275 -16.84 -34.76 10.23
C ARG A 275 -18.26 -34.80 9.69
N LEU A 276 -19.02 -33.70 9.81
CA LEU A 276 -20.38 -33.62 9.24
C LEU A 276 -20.38 -33.84 7.72
N ARG A 277 -19.32 -33.41 7.04
CA ARG A 277 -19.17 -33.65 5.60
C ARG A 277 -18.81 -35.12 5.30
N GLU A 278 -17.90 -35.70 6.07
CA GLU A 278 -17.49 -37.10 5.95
C GLU A 278 -18.67 -38.05 6.23
N ASP A 279 -19.50 -37.73 7.21
CA ASP A 279 -20.74 -38.45 7.55
C ASP A 279 -21.86 -38.28 6.49
N GLY A 280 -21.63 -37.49 5.43
CA GLY A 280 -22.63 -37.22 4.40
C GLY A 280 -23.82 -36.37 4.85
N LYS A 281 -23.74 -35.73 6.05
CA LYS A 281 -24.81 -34.90 6.62
C LYS A 281 -24.93 -33.51 5.98
N ILE A 282 -23.85 -33.03 5.36
CA ILE A 282 -23.79 -31.75 4.63
C ILE A 282 -23.12 -31.93 3.28
N ASP A 283 -23.48 -31.11 2.32
CA ASP A 283 -22.82 -31.06 1.00
C ASP A 283 -21.62 -30.09 0.99
N ASN A 284 -20.88 -30.08 -0.13
CA ASN A 284 -19.73 -29.21 -0.32
C ASN A 284 -20.09 -27.71 -0.36
N THR A 285 -21.31 -27.37 -0.69
CA THR A 285 -21.77 -25.97 -0.75
C THR A 285 -21.96 -25.41 0.65
N VAL A 286 -22.61 -26.21 1.52
CA VAL A 286 -22.77 -25.90 2.94
C VAL A 286 -21.42 -25.87 3.65
N LEU A 287 -20.55 -26.87 3.40
CA LEU A 287 -19.18 -26.89 3.93
C LEU A 287 -18.45 -25.57 3.64
N ARG A 288 -18.34 -25.19 2.37
CA ARG A 288 -17.65 -23.95 1.97
C ARG A 288 -18.27 -22.69 2.57
N ARG A 289 -19.60 -22.66 2.71
CA ARG A 289 -20.30 -21.51 3.30
C ARG A 289 -19.98 -21.34 4.77
N VAL A 290 -20.03 -22.41 5.55
CA VAL A 290 -19.74 -22.37 7.00
C VAL A 290 -18.25 -22.17 7.24
N GLN A 291 -17.38 -22.81 6.44
CA GLN A 291 -15.93 -22.64 6.51
C GLN A 291 -15.54 -21.17 6.32
N ARG A 292 -16.17 -20.49 5.35
CA ARG A 292 -15.93 -19.05 5.14
C ARG A 292 -16.32 -18.20 6.36
N LEU A 293 -17.37 -18.57 7.09
CA LEU A 293 -17.74 -17.84 8.32
C LEU A 293 -16.69 -18.02 9.41
N LEU A 294 -16.16 -19.24 9.57
CA LEU A 294 -15.08 -19.50 10.54
C LEU A 294 -13.77 -18.81 10.14
N ASP A 295 -13.47 -18.74 8.83
CA ASP A 295 -12.29 -18.04 8.32
C ASP A 295 -12.38 -16.53 8.56
N LEU A 296 -13.55 -15.92 8.38
CA LEU A 296 -13.76 -14.50 8.71
C LEU A 296 -13.53 -14.21 10.20
N GLN A 297 -13.97 -15.09 11.10
CA GLN A 297 -13.70 -14.96 12.53
C GLN A 297 -12.21 -15.08 12.86
N THR A 298 -11.50 -15.97 12.16
CA THR A 298 -10.04 -16.10 12.30
C THR A 298 -9.32 -14.84 11.84
N ILE A 299 -9.69 -14.31 10.66
CA ILE A 299 -9.10 -13.08 10.11
C ILE A 299 -9.36 -11.90 11.04
N GLU A 300 -10.59 -11.74 11.56
CA GLU A 300 -10.91 -10.68 12.53
C GLU A 300 -10.01 -10.77 13.78
N MET A 301 -9.80 -11.98 14.29
CA MET A 301 -8.95 -12.20 15.45
C MET A 301 -7.46 -11.92 15.14
N ASP A 302 -6.95 -12.34 13.98
CA ASP A 302 -5.56 -12.14 13.60
C ASP A 302 -5.26 -10.66 13.32
N LEU A 303 -6.16 -9.93 12.65
CA LEU A 303 -6.04 -8.50 12.42
C LEU A 303 -5.98 -7.69 13.72
N LEU A 304 -6.76 -8.08 14.72
CA LEU A 304 -6.71 -7.47 16.06
C LEU A 304 -5.44 -7.86 16.83
N GLY A 305 -4.73 -8.89 16.41
CA GLY A 305 -3.55 -9.43 17.07
C GLY A 305 -2.22 -8.87 16.58
N ASP A 306 -2.16 -8.47 15.34
CA ASP A 306 -0.92 -8.00 14.71
C ASP A 306 -0.51 -6.61 15.24
N THR A 307 -1.49 -5.80 15.66
CA THR A 307 -1.26 -4.48 16.27
C THR A 307 -0.61 -4.54 17.65
N GLY A 308 -0.59 -5.71 18.32
CA GLY A 308 -0.02 -5.89 19.67
C GLY A 308 1.34 -6.59 19.73
N HIS A 309 1.82 -7.21 18.65
CA HIS A 309 3.04 -8.04 18.69
C HIS A 309 4.34 -7.31 18.34
N ALA A 310 4.29 -6.14 17.73
CA ALA A 310 5.48 -5.37 17.39
C ALA A 310 6.29 -4.87 18.61
N GLU A 311 5.69 -4.84 19.80
CA GLU A 311 6.36 -4.35 21.03
C GLU A 311 7.02 -5.46 21.87
N ILE A 312 6.60 -6.73 21.76
CA ILE A 312 7.10 -7.80 22.63
C ILE A 312 8.43 -8.37 22.14
N GLU A 313 8.73 -8.28 20.86
CA GLU A 313 9.97 -8.79 20.27
C GLU A 313 11.15 -7.82 20.37
N LYS A 314 10.90 -6.56 20.80
CA LYS A 314 11.92 -5.51 20.99
C LYS A 314 12.31 -5.26 22.47
N ALA A 315 11.70 -5.95 23.45
CA ALA A 315 12.05 -5.89 24.86
C ALA A 315 12.89 -7.10 25.28
#